data_e1d492331afe2651c1a4096322895efd
#
_entry.id   e1d492331afe2651c1a4096322895efd
#
_cell.length_a   1.000
_cell.length_b   1.000
_cell.length_c   1.000
_cell.angle_alpha   90.00
_cell.angle_beta   90.00
_cell.angle_gamma   90.00
#
_symmetry.space_group_name_H-M   'P 1'
#
loop_
_entity.id
_entity.type
_entity.pdbx_description
1 polymer ?
#
loop_
_entity_poly.entity_id
_entity_poly.type
_entity_poly.pdbx_seq_one_letter_code
_entity_poly.pdbx_strand_id
1 'polypeptide(L)'
;MSTVEQSRHLATAIPGPRSSELIARKNTAVSRGVGTTMPVYAARAFGGIVEDVDGNRLIDLGSGIAVTTIGNASPRVVAAVGDQAANFTHTCFMVTPYEGYVAVAEALNRLTPGSDEKRSALFNSGSEAVENAVKIARSYTGKQAVVAFDHAYHGRTNLTMALTAKSMPYKHGFGPFAPEVYRAPLSYPFRDAEFGKELATDGELAARRAITVIDKQVGAANLAAVVIEPIQGEGGFIVPAEGFLPTLLAWCRANDVVFIADEVQTGFARTGAMFACEHEGIVPDLIVTAKGIADGMPLSAVTGRAEIMDAPHVSGLGGTYGGNPVACAAALATIETIEADGLVARAAQIESLMKDTLFRLQAEDDRIGDVRGRGAMIAVELVKAGTTEPDAELTRALCAAAHQAGVIVLSCGTFGNVLRFLPPLSISDELLREALDVLELILRDL
;
A
#
# COMPACT_ATOMS: atom_id res chain seq x y z
N MET A 1 -11.48 -13.48 24.55
CA MET A 1 -11.75 -12.24 23.77
C MET A 1 -13.15 -12.30 23.23
N SER A 2 -13.97 -11.24 23.31
CA SER A 2 -15.26 -11.22 22.61
C SER A 2 -15.00 -11.05 21.12
N THR A 3 -15.21 -12.09 20.35
CA THR A 3 -15.14 -12.03 18.88
C THR A 3 -16.31 -11.20 18.36
N VAL A 4 -16.08 -10.38 17.32
CA VAL A 4 -17.15 -9.72 16.57
C VAL A 4 -17.74 -10.74 15.61
N GLU A 5 -19.09 -10.85 15.58
CA GLU A 5 -19.77 -11.75 14.66
C GLU A 5 -19.44 -11.38 13.20
N GLN A 6 -19.06 -12.39 12.41
CA GLN A 6 -18.65 -12.20 11.02
C GLN A 6 -19.86 -12.13 10.08
N SER A 7 -20.70 -11.12 10.31
CA SER A 7 -21.89 -10.82 9.48
C SER A 7 -22.12 -9.31 9.44
N ARG A 8 -22.53 -8.79 8.28
CA ARG A 8 -22.97 -7.40 8.14
C ARG A 8 -24.30 -7.20 8.88
N HIS A 9 -24.39 -6.09 9.64
CA HIS A 9 -25.62 -5.73 10.34
C HIS A 9 -25.70 -4.22 10.53
N LEU A 10 -26.83 -3.62 10.21
CA LEU A 10 -27.09 -2.21 10.45
C LEU A 10 -28.12 -2.07 11.58
N ALA A 11 -27.65 -1.73 12.77
CA ALA A 11 -28.49 -1.44 13.93
C ALA A 11 -29.10 -0.03 13.85
N THR A 12 -28.43 0.89 13.17
CA THR A 12 -28.86 2.29 12.97
C THR A 12 -28.58 2.72 11.54
N ALA A 13 -29.10 3.89 11.16
CA ALA A 13 -28.60 4.61 9.99
C ALA A 13 -27.12 5.04 10.23
N ILE A 14 -26.38 5.30 9.17
CA ILE A 14 -24.99 5.78 9.22
C ILE A 14 -24.93 7.26 8.80
N PRO A 15 -24.42 8.19 9.65
CA PRO A 15 -23.94 7.96 11.02
C PRO A 15 -25.06 7.70 12.02
N GLY A 16 -24.82 6.81 13.00
CA GLY A 16 -25.70 6.66 14.16
C GLY A 16 -25.55 7.81 15.17
N PRO A 17 -26.37 7.82 16.24
CA PRO A 17 -26.38 8.92 17.20
C PRO A 17 -25.06 9.10 17.94
N ARG A 18 -24.38 8.03 18.37
CA ARG A 18 -23.08 8.09 19.05
C ARG A 18 -21.96 8.53 18.12
N SER A 19 -21.97 8.04 16.87
CA SER A 19 -21.04 8.49 15.83
C SER A 19 -21.22 9.98 15.55
N SER A 20 -22.46 10.48 15.49
CA SER A 20 -22.77 11.91 15.31
C SER A 20 -22.23 12.77 16.45
N GLU A 21 -22.35 12.32 17.70
CA GLU A 21 -21.73 12.98 18.86
C GLU A 21 -20.19 13.04 18.74
N LEU A 22 -19.57 11.93 18.35
CA LEU A 22 -18.10 11.87 18.18
C LEU A 22 -17.62 12.73 17.00
N ILE A 23 -18.40 12.85 15.91
CA ILE A 23 -18.13 13.80 14.84
C ILE A 23 -18.07 15.24 15.39
N ALA A 24 -19.04 15.64 16.19
CA ALA A 24 -19.05 16.97 16.79
C ALA A 24 -17.84 17.21 17.70
N ARG A 25 -17.47 16.22 18.53
CA ARG A 25 -16.27 16.28 19.39
C ARG A 25 -14.99 16.35 18.55
N LYS A 26 -14.86 15.54 17.51
CA LYS A 26 -13.72 15.56 16.59
C LYS A 26 -13.55 16.95 15.97
N ASN A 27 -14.63 17.58 15.52
CA ASN A 27 -14.56 18.87 14.86
C ASN A 27 -14.05 20.01 15.76
N THR A 28 -14.16 19.83 17.09
CA THR A 28 -13.59 20.77 18.08
C THR A 28 -12.19 20.42 18.52
N ALA A 29 -11.82 19.12 18.56
CA ALA A 29 -10.59 18.66 19.20
C ALA A 29 -9.47 18.31 18.21
N VAL A 30 -9.81 17.92 16.97
CA VAL A 30 -8.88 17.41 15.98
C VAL A 30 -8.69 18.43 14.85
N SER A 31 -7.42 18.65 14.45
CA SER A 31 -7.11 19.52 13.32
C SER A 31 -7.90 19.14 12.07
N ARG A 32 -8.46 20.12 11.36
CA ARG A 32 -9.18 19.92 10.10
C ARG A 32 -8.35 19.25 9.00
N GLY A 33 -7.01 19.34 9.09
CA GLY A 33 -6.10 18.65 8.17
C GLY A 33 -6.16 17.11 8.29
N VAL A 34 -6.70 16.57 9.39
CA VAL A 34 -6.93 15.13 9.58
C VAL A 34 -8.35 14.80 9.08
N GLY A 35 -8.45 14.46 7.80
CA GLY A 35 -9.70 14.04 7.18
C GLY A 35 -10.14 12.63 7.62
N THR A 36 -11.44 12.35 7.52
CA THR A 36 -12.03 11.02 7.70
C THR A 36 -12.93 10.69 6.52
N THR A 37 -12.90 9.45 6.05
CA THR A 37 -13.71 8.98 4.91
C THR A 37 -15.07 8.51 5.37
N MET A 38 -15.11 7.64 6.39
CA MET A 38 -16.36 7.11 6.95
C MET A 38 -16.89 8.01 8.06
N PRO A 39 -18.24 8.23 8.14
CA PRO A 39 -18.85 8.97 9.24
C PRO A 39 -19.20 8.06 10.44
N VAL A 40 -18.38 7.07 10.74
CA VAL A 40 -18.54 6.12 11.85
C VAL A 40 -17.30 6.09 12.73
N TYR A 41 -17.43 5.60 13.95
CA TYR A 41 -16.31 5.42 14.88
C TYR A 41 -16.24 3.96 15.31
N ALA A 42 -15.15 3.30 14.99
CA ALA A 42 -14.92 1.90 15.36
C ALA A 42 -14.88 1.72 16.88
N ALA A 43 -15.61 0.74 17.38
CA ALA A 43 -15.57 0.28 18.76
C ALA A 43 -14.77 -1.02 18.88
N ARG A 44 -14.94 -1.93 17.95
CA ARG A 44 -14.26 -3.23 17.89
C ARG A 44 -14.05 -3.63 16.42
N ALA A 45 -13.07 -4.48 16.16
CA ALA A 45 -12.93 -5.11 14.85
C ALA A 45 -12.38 -6.52 15.01
N PHE A 46 -12.78 -7.45 14.14
CA PHE A 46 -12.25 -8.81 14.10
C PHE A 46 -12.40 -9.37 12.69
N GLY A 47 -11.36 -10.03 12.16
CA GLY A 47 -11.37 -10.57 10.81
C GLY A 47 -11.72 -9.51 9.77
N GLY A 48 -12.79 -9.76 9.01
CA GLY A 48 -13.30 -8.87 7.96
C GLY A 48 -14.41 -7.91 8.40
N ILE A 49 -14.69 -7.78 9.70
CA ILE A 49 -15.77 -6.93 10.21
C ILE A 49 -15.25 -5.86 11.17
N VAL A 50 -15.71 -4.63 10.95
CA VAL A 50 -15.58 -3.51 11.90
C VAL A 50 -16.95 -3.23 12.51
N GLU A 51 -17.04 -3.22 13.85
CA GLU A 51 -18.22 -2.81 14.60
C GLU A 51 -18.03 -1.37 15.09
N ASP A 52 -19.00 -0.52 14.78
CA ASP A 52 -18.98 0.87 15.22
C ASP A 52 -19.59 1.05 16.63
N VAL A 53 -19.49 2.27 17.15
CA VAL A 53 -20.01 2.65 18.50
C VAL A 53 -21.53 2.61 18.58
N ASP A 54 -22.22 2.55 17.46
CA ASP A 54 -23.68 2.49 17.36
C ASP A 54 -24.20 1.05 17.19
N GLY A 55 -23.28 0.06 17.09
CA GLY A 55 -23.59 -1.35 16.96
C GLY A 55 -23.76 -1.82 15.51
N ASN A 56 -23.43 -0.99 14.51
CA ASN A 56 -23.37 -1.41 13.13
C ASN A 56 -22.15 -2.29 12.90
N ARG A 57 -22.29 -3.41 12.22
CA ARG A 57 -21.21 -4.28 11.76
C ARG A 57 -21.03 -4.10 10.26
N LEU A 58 -19.84 -3.65 9.88
CA LEU A 58 -19.50 -3.22 8.53
C LEU A 58 -18.50 -4.20 7.92
N ILE A 59 -18.71 -4.60 6.66
CA ILE A 59 -17.71 -5.41 5.93
C ILE A 59 -16.54 -4.49 5.56
N ASP A 60 -15.33 -4.88 5.94
CA ASP A 60 -14.11 -4.11 5.70
C ASP A 60 -13.42 -4.56 4.40
N LEU A 61 -13.58 -3.77 3.33
CA LEU A 61 -12.81 -3.94 2.09
C LEU A 61 -11.67 -2.90 1.96
N GLY A 62 -11.26 -2.30 3.08
CA GLY A 62 -10.19 -1.29 3.11
C GLY A 62 -8.97 -1.70 3.94
N SER A 63 -9.14 -2.59 4.93
CA SER A 63 -8.08 -3.05 5.85
C SER A 63 -7.24 -1.91 6.42
N GLY A 64 -7.87 -0.76 6.75
CA GLY A 64 -7.11 0.42 7.22
C GLY A 64 -6.09 0.94 6.19
N ILE A 65 -6.38 0.82 4.90
CA ILE A 65 -5.50 1.10 3.73
C ILE A 65 -4.36 0.06 3.66
N ALA A 66 -4.73 -1.21 3.51
CA ALA A 66 -3.81 -2.37 3.39
C ALA A 66 -2.91 -2.59 4.63
N VAL A 67 -3.37 -2.22 5.82
CA VAL A 67 -2.62 -2.39 7.07
C VAL A 67 -2.95 -3.71 7.75
N THR A 68 -4.23 -3.98 8.03
CA THR A 68 -4.67 -5.22 8.68
C THR A 68 -4.81 -6.35 7.65
N THR A 69 -3.69 -6.71 7.03
CA THR A 69 -3.64 -7.65 5.91
C THR A 69 -4.14 -9.05 6.30
N ILE A 70 -3.78 -9.53 7.48
CA ILE A 70 -4.20 -10.87 7.96
C ILE A 70 -5.53 -10.84 8.71
N GLY A 71 -6.16 -9.67 8.80
CA GLY A 71 -7.46 -9.42 9.45
C GLY A 71 -7.35 -8.75 10.80
N ASN A 72 -8.38 -7.96 11.11
CA ASN A 72 -8.43 -7.22 12.37
C ASN A 72 -8.32 -8.16 13.57
N ALA A 73 -7.52 -7.76 14.58
CA ALA A 73 -7.34 -8.46 15.86
C ALA A 73 -6.98 -9.96 15.70
N SER A 74 -6.07 -10.28 14.79
CA SER A 74 -5.55 -11.65 14.61
C SER A 74 -5.08 -12.22 15.96
N PRO A 75 -5.55 -13.43 16.35
CA PRO A 75 -5.27 -13.99 17.67
C PRO A 75 -3.77 -14.14 17.98
N ARG A 76 -2.94 -14.56 16.99
CA ARG A 76 -1.49 -14.68 17.16
C ARG A 76 -0.85 -13.32 17.41
N VAL A 77 -1.26 -12.29 16.67
CA VAL A 77 -0.74 -10.93 16.84
C VAL A 77 -1.15 -10.36 18.19
N VAL A 78 -2.41 -10.50 18.58
CA VAL A 78 -2.91 -10.02 19.89
C VAL A 78 -2.17 -10.68 21.06
N ALA A 79 -1.91 -12.00 20.99
CA ALA A 79 -1.14 -12.71 22.01
C ALA A 79 0.30 -12.18 22.09
N ALA A 80 1.01 -12.13 20.94
CA ALA A 80 2.40 -11.67 20.89
C ALA A 80 2.58 -10.23 21.38
N VAL A 81 1.65 -9.33 20.99
CA VAL A 81 1.61 -7.94 21.48
C VAL A 81 1.41 -7.88 22.99
N GLY A 82 0.46 -8.67 23.52
CA GLY A 82 0.16 -8.73 24.96
C GLY A 82 1.36 -9.22 25.77
N ASP A 83 1.98 -10.31 25.34
CA ASP A 83 3.15 -10.91 25.99
C ASP A 83 4.35 -9.95 25.99
N GLN A 84 4.64 -9.34 24.83
CA GLN A 84 5.74 -8.38 24.74
C GLN A 84 5.48 -7.12 25.56
N ALA A 85 4.25 -6.58 25.55
CA ALA A 85 3.90 -5.41 26.35
C ALA A 85 4.01 -5.66 27.85
N ALA A 86 3.76 -6.89 28.30
CA ALA A 86 3.96 -7.29 29.71
C ALA A 86 5.45 -7.37 30.10
N ASN A 87 6.35 -7.62 29.14
CA ASN A 87 7.80 -7.69 29.42
C ASN A 87 8.42 -6.28 29.41
N PHE A 88 8.40 -5.60 28.28
CA PHE A 88 8.83 -4.21 28.12
C PHE A 88 8.30 -3.64 26.79
N THR A 89 8.04 -2.33 26.77
CA THR A 89 7.49 -1.62 25.62
C THR A 89 8.54 -0.81 24.85
N HIS A 90 9.68 -0.49 25.48
CA HIS A 90 10.72 0.34 24.85
C HIS A 90 12.03 0.30 25.64
N THR A 91 13.16 0.21 24.90
CA THR A 91 14.51 0.41 25.45
C THR A 91 15.40 1.22 24.50
N CYS A 92 14.89 1.58 23.33
CA CYS A 92 15.64 2.11 22.17
C CYS A 92 16.75 1.14 21.69
N PHE A 93 16.56 0.51 20.55
CA PHE A 93 17.50 -0.51 20.04
C PHE A 93 18.95 -0.02 19.93
N MET A 94 19.14 1.26 19.63
CA MET A 94 20.47 1.88 19.56
C MET A 94 21.15 2.07 20.94
N VAL A 95 20.40 1.94 22.05
CA VAL A 95 20.91 2.09 23.43
C VAL A 95 21.04 0.73 24.09
N THR A 96 19.93 -0.02 24.14
CA THR A 96 19.90 -1.38 24.70
C THR A 96 19.18 -2.28 23.70
N PRO A 97 19.91 -3.00 22.83
CA PRO A 97 19.33 -3.86 21.81
C PRO A 97 18.54 -5.03 22.41
N TYR A 98 17.66 -5.60 21.63
CA TYR A 98 16.79 -6.73 21.98
C TYR A 98 16.57 -7.66 20.78
N GLU A 99 16.32 -8.93 21.10
CA GLU A 99 16.24 -10.02 20.11
C GLU A 99 15.15 -9.78 19.05
N GLY A 100 13.96 -9.25 19.44
CA GLY A 100 12.86 -9.06 18.52
C GLY A 100 13.19 -8.21 17.29
N TYR A 101 14.05 -7.18 17.44
CA TYR A 101 14.52 -6.40 16.30
C TYR A 101 15.37 -7.25 15.35
N VAL A 102 16.30 -8.04 15.91
CA VAL A 102 17.19 -8.92 15.15
C VAL A 102 16.37 -9.98 14.40
N ALA A 103 15.42 -10.62 15.09
CA ALA A 103 14.56 -11.65 14.50
C ALA A 103 13.70 -11.12 13.33
N VAL A 104 13.17 -9.88 13.44
CA VAL A 104 12.46 -9.24 12.32
C VAL A 104 13.41 -8.98 11.16
N ALA A 105 14.63 -8.48 11.41
CA ALA A 105 15.62 -8.26 10.37
C ALA A 105 16.00 -9.56 9.66
N GLU A 106 16.22 -10.64 10.39
CA GLU A 106 16.50 -11.98 9.85
C GLU A 106 15.33 -12.50 9.01
N ALA A 107 14.09 -12.35 9.48
CA ALA A 107 12.89 -12.73 8.74
C ALA A 107 12.77 -11.94 7.42
N LEU A 108 12.99 -10.63 7.44
CA LEU A 108 12.96 -9.80 6.23
C LEU A 108 14.08 -10.16 5.25
N ASN A 109 15.30 -10.41 5.75
CA ASN A 109 16.43 -10.86 4.92
C ASN A 109 16.14 -12.21 4.23
N ARG A 110 15.41 -13.11 4.90
CA ARG A 110 14.97 -14.39 4.35
C ARG A 110 13.87 -14.24 3.32
N LEU A 111 12.86 -13.41 3.61
CA LEU A 111 11.63 -13.30 2.82
C LEU A 111 11.80 -12.48 1.55
N THR A 112 12.64 -11.44 1.58
CA THR A 112 12.84 -10.57 0.41
C THR A 112 13.54 -11.32 -0.71
N PRO A 113 13.17 -11.10 -2.00
CA PRO A 113 13.73 -11.84 -3.12
C PRO A 113 15.24 -11.62 -3.31
N GLY A 114 15.86 -12.59 -3.99
CA GLY A 114 17.29 -12.61 -4.29
C GLY A 114 18.11 -13.42 -3.26
N SER A 115 19.27 -13.90 -3.71
CA SER A 115 20.19 -14.74 -2.92
C SER A 115 21.38 -13.96 -2.34
N ASP A 116 21.47 -12.67 -2.60
CA ASP A 116 22.52 -11.81 -2.08
C ASP A 116 22.48 -11.74 -0.54
N GLU A 117 23.62 -11.49 0.08
CA GLU A 117 23.65 -11.14 1.50
C GLU A 117 22.89 -9.84 1.73
N LYS A 118 21.99 -9.84 2.74
CA LYS A 118 21.09 -8.73 2.99
C LYS A 118 21.25 -8.19 4.41
N ARG A 119 20.85 -6.93 4.57
CA ARG A 119 20.66 -6.26 5.86
C ARG A 119 19.32 -5.58 5.88
N SER A 120 18.78 -5.40 7.10
CA SER A 120 17.55 -4.67 7.34
C SER A 120 17.72 -3.60 8.41
N ALA A 121 17.09 -2.45 8.20
CA ALA A 121 16.97 -1.40 9.21
C ALA A 121 15.48 -1.09 9.42
N LEU A 122 15.04 -0.98 10.69
CA LEU A 122 13.65 -0.82 11.06
C LEU A 122 13.33 0.63 11.46
N PHE A 123 12.15 1.10 11.05
CA PHE A 123 11.61 2.45 11.29
C PHE A 123 10.14 2.36 11.71
N ASN A 124 9.40 3.49 11.77
CA ASN A 124 8.03 3.51 12.26
C ASN A 124 6.98 3.61 11.15
N SER A 125 7.29 4.25 10.03
CA SER A 125 6.33 4.52 8.95
C SER A 125 6.95 4.31 7.57
N GLY A 126 6.10 4.07 6.56
CA GLY A 126 6.55 3.97 5.17
C GLY A 126 7.31 5.22 4.71
N SER A 127 6.87 6.42 5.12
CA SER A 127 7.59 7.66 4.79
C SER A 127 9.00 7.68 5.37
N GLU A 128 9.20 7.27 6.63
CA GLU A 128 10.55 7.17 7.21
C GLU A 128 11.40 6.14 6.47
N ALA A 129 10.84 5.00 6.11
CA ALA A 129 11.56 3.97 5.39
C ALA A 129 11.99 4.45 3.98
N VAL A 130 11.10 5.12 3.23
CA VAL A 130 11.45 5.72 1.93
C VAL A 130 12.53 6.80 2.07
N GLU A 131 12.42 7.70 3.06
CA GLU A 131 13.44 8.72 3.35
C GLU A 131 14.81 8.06 3.60
N ASN A 132 14.85 6.97 4.38
CA ASN A 132 16.08 6.25 4.68
C ASN A 132 16.58 5.44 3.48
N ALA A 133 15.71 4.84 2.66
CA ALA A 133 16.13 4.16 1.43
C ALA A 133 16.84 5.12 0.46
N VAL A 134 16.30 6.32 0.27
CA VAL A 134 16.96 7.37 -0.54
C VAL A 134 18.28 7.82 0.10
N LYS A 135 18.32 7.99 1.42
CA LYS A 135 19.53 8.33 2.16
C LYS A 135 20.64 7.28 2.01
N ILE A 136 20.26 5.99 2.09
CA ILE A 136 21.16 4.86 1.86
C ILE A 136 21.71 4.87 0.44
N ALA A 137 20.82 5.00 -0.57
CA ALA A 137 21.22 5.05 -1.97
C ALA A 137 22.15 6.20 -2.30
N ARG A 138 21.90 7.40 -1.76
CA ARG A 138 22.79 8.56 -1.88
C ARG A 138 24.15 8.33 -1.22
N SER A 139 24.17 7.69 -0.05
CA SER A 139 25.41 7.33 0.66
C SER A 139 26.25 6.34 -0.13
N TYR A 140 25.60 5.33 -0.71
CA TYR A 140 26.26 4.28 -1.49
C TYR A 140 26.83 4.80 -2.81
N THR A 141 26.04 5.56 -3.57
CA THR A 141 26.43 6.00 -4.91
C THR A 141 27.25 7.28 -4.93
N GLY A 142 27.19 8.09 -3.88
CA GLY A 142 27.74 9.45 -3.87
C GLY A 142 26.99 10.45 -4.77
N LYS A 143 25.89 10.01 -5.42
CA LYS A 143 25.05 10.82 -6.33
C LYS A 143 23.88 11.43 -5.56
N GLN A 144 23.18 12.43 -6.13
CA GLN A 144 22.15 13.19 -5.41
C GLN A 144 20.74 13.00 -5.97
N ALA A 145 20.59 12.93 -7.29
CA ALA A 145 19.29 12.91 -7.94
C ALA A 145 18.54 11.59 -7.67
N VAL A 146 17.22 11.68 -7.56
CA VAL A 146 16.30 10.54 -7.40
C VAL A 146 15.15 10.71 -8.38
N VAL A 147 14.74 9.62 -9.01
CA VAL A 147 13.57 9.59 -9.90
C VAL A 147 12.43 8.84 -9.23
N ALA A 148 11.25 9.43 -9.24
CA ALA A 148 9.97 8.79 -8.99
C ALA A 148 9.11 8.80 -10.25
N PHE A 149 7.94 8.15 -10.23
CA PHE A 149 7.10 8.01 -11.41
C PHE A 149 5.80 8.82 -11.31
N ASP A 150 5.16 9.05 -12.45
CA ASP A 150 3.81 9.60 -12.48
C ASP A 150 2.87 8.68 -11.67
N HIS A 151 1.86 9.28 -11.05
CA HIS A 151 0.90 8.62 -10.18
C HIS A 151 1.45 8.10 -8.84
N ALA A 152 2.76 8.14 -8.58
CA ALA A 152 3.38 7.60 -7.38
C ALA A 152 2.91 8.26 -6.07
N TYR A 153 2.91 7.46 -5.00
CA TYR A 153 2.72 7.92 -3.63
C TYR A 153 3.73 7.27 -2.68
N HIS A 154 4.61 8.08 -2.10
CA HIS A 154 5.68 7.60 -1.22
C HIS A 154 5.61 8.16 0.21
N GLY A 155 4.63 9.01 0.50
CA GLY A 155 4.41 9.55 1.85
C GLY A 155 4.16 11.05 1.92
N ARG A 156 4.18 11.58 3.16
CA ARG A 156 3.82 12.98 3.47
C ARG A 156 4.89 13.74 4.27
N THR A 157 6.14 13.26 4.31
CA THR A 157 7.30 14.02 4.79
C THR A 157 7.86 14.86 3.65
N ASN A 158 8.80 15.76 3.91
CA ASN A 158 9.26 16.73 2.90
C ASN A 158 9.80 16.05 1.62
N LEU A 159 10.70 15.06 1.76
CA LEU A 159 11.24 14.34 0.61
C LEU A 159 10.16 13.41 -0.02
N THR A 160 9.38 12.70 0.77
CA THR A 160 8.36 11.81 0.23
C THR A 160 7.21 12.56 -0.44
N MET A 161 6.88 13.80 -0.02
CA MET A 161 6.00 14.70 -0.79
C MET A 161 6.61 15.11 -2.13
N ALA A 162 7.92 15.34 -2.19
CA ALA A 162 8.59 15.60 -3.46
C ALA A 162 8.46 14.41 -4.42
N LEU A 163 8.63 13.18 -3.92
CA LEU A 163 8.47 11.93 -4.66
C LEU A 163 7.01 11.64 -5.04
N THR A 164 6.03 12.03 -4.23
CA THR A 164 4.60 11.82 -4.49
C THR A 164 4.13 12.67 -5.67
N ALA A 165 3.32 12.10 -6.57
CA ALA A 165 2.89 12.78 -7.80
C ALA A 165 1.73 13.75 -7.57
N LYS A 166 0.64 13.28 -6.95
CA LYS A 166 -0.64 14.00 -6.83
C LYS A 166 -0.51 15.25 -5.94
N SER A 167 -0.88 16.43 -6.47
CA SER A 167 -0.86 17.69 -5.71
C SER A 167 -1.90 17.69 -4.58
N MET A 168 -3.18 17.64 -4.91
CA MET A 168 -4.26 17.49 -3.92
C MET A 168 -4.56 16.03 -3.63
N PRO A 169 -4.66 15.62 -2.36
CA PRO A 169 -4.58 16.43 -1.13
C PRO A 169 -3.17 16.47 -0.51
N TYR A 170 -2.12 15.98 -1.17
CA TYR A 170 -0.85 15.62 -0.51
C TYR A 170 0.18 16.75 -0.43
N LYS A 171 0.24 17.61 -1.44
CA LYS A 171 1.35 18.58 -1.64
C LYS A 171 0.92 20.04 -1.64
N HIS A 172 -0.33 20.31 -2.02
CA HIS A 172 -0.80 21.68 -2.23
C HIS A 172 -0.60 22.56 -0.97
N GLY A 173 0.15 23.63 -1.12
CA GLY A 173 0.43 24.59 -0.04
C GLY A 173 1.51 24.19 0.96
N PHE A 174 2.21 23.05 0.78
CA PHE A 174 3.22 22.55 1.72
C PHE A 174 4.68 22.73 1.27
N GLY A 175 4.92 23.36 0.12
CA GLY A 175 6.28 23.65 -0.36
C GLY A 175 7.04 24.66 0.49
N PRO A 176 8.39 24.79 0.30
CA PRO A 176 9.18 24.09 -0.70
C PRO A 176 9.47 22.63 -0.34
N PHE A 177 9.63 21.80 -1.37
CA PHE A 177 9.94 20.38 -1.22
C PHE A 177 11.44 20.12 -1.33
N ALA A 178 11.87 18.90 -0.99
CA ALA A 178 13.25 18.48 -1.16
C ALA A 178 13.70 18.58 -2.63
N PRO A 179 14.91 19.10 -2.90
CA PRO A 179 15.46 19.22 -4.24
C PRO A 179 15.97 17.87 -4.77
N GLU A 180 16.40 17.86 -6.05
CA GLU A 180 16.98 16.70 -6.74
C GLU A 180 16.02 15.51 -6.83
N VAL A 181 14.73 15.78 -6.96
CA VAL A 181 13.68 14.81 -7.22
C VAL A 181 13.08 15.09 -8.61
N TYR A 182 13.17 14.09 -9.47
CA TYR A 182 12.73 14.15 -10.86
C TYR A 182 11.60 13.15 -11.09
N ARG A 183 10.86 13.32 -12.20
CA ARG A 183 9.70 12.48 -12.49
C ARG A 183 9.78 11.91 -13.89
N ALA A 184 9.51 10.59 -13.99
CA ALA A 184 9.42 9.88 -15.24
C ALA A 184 7.98 9.34 -15.46
N PRO A 185 7.57 9.11 -16.70
CA PRO A 185 6.28 8.47 -16.98
C PRO A 185 6.27 7.02 -16.49
N LEU A 186 5.12 6.58 -15.96
CA LEU A 186 4.84 5.19 -15.64
C LEU A 186 4.19 4.50 -16.84
N SER A 187 4.28 3.17 -16.91
CA SER A 187 3.38 2.36 -17.74
C SER A 187 2.00 2.29 -17.08
N TYR A 188 0.98 2.80 -17.77
CA TYR A 188 -0.40 2.76 -17.34
C TYR A 188 -1.28 2.18 -18.46
N PRO A 189 -1.38 0.86 -18.60
CA PRO A 189 -1.97 0.19 -19.76
C PRO A 189 -3.31 0.77 -20.22
N PHE A 190 -4.24 0.99 -19.29
CA PHE A 190 -5.56 1.55 -19.62
C PHE A 190 -5.47 2.96 -20.22
N ARG A 191 -4.64 3.83 -19.67
CA ARG A 191 -4.48 5.22 -20.15
C ARG A 191 -3.52 5.33 -21.33
N ASP A 192 -2.49 4.50 -21.37
CA ASP A 192 -1.53 4.48 -22.47
C ASP A 192 -2.19 4.02 -23.77
N ALA A 193 -3.30 3.27 -23.73
CA ALA A 193 -4.08 2.87 -24.90
C ALA A 193 -4.58 4.06 -25.73
N GLU A 194 -4.78 5.22 -25.12
CA GLU A 194 -5.15 6.47 -25.82
C GLU A 194 -4.01 6.97 -26.74
N PHE A 195 -2.76 6.63 -26.42
CA PHE A 195 -1.56 7.02 -27.18
C PHE A 195 -1.06 5.93 -28.13
N GLY A 196 -1.68 4.76 -28.13
CA GLY A 196 -1.40 3.65 -29.01
C GLY A 196 -1.37 2.30 -28.30
N LYS A 197 -1.88 1.27 -28.99
CA LYS A 197 -2.00 -0.08 -28.44
C LYS A 197 -0.64 -0.65 -28.00
N GLU A 198 0.43 -0.38 -28.74
CA GLU A 198 1.76 -0.88 -28.43
C GLU A 198 2.25 -0.35 -27.09
N LEU A 199 2.07 0.95 -26.81
CA LEU A 199 2.47 1.53 -25.53
C LEU A 199 1.71 0.94 -24.34
N ALA A 200 0.45 0.57 -24.55
CA ALA A 200 -0.39 -0.05 -23.53
C ALA A 200 0.00 -1.50 -23.20
N THR A 201 0.58 -2.23 -24.15
CA THR A 201 0.83 -3.67 -24.00
C THR A 201 2.30 -4.07 -23.97
N ASP A 202 3.20 -3.18 -24.40
CA ASP A 202 4.65 -3.41 -24.44
C ASP A 202 5.34 -2.64 -23.28
N GLY A 203 5.58 -3.36 -22.18
CA GLY A 203 6.24 -2.80 -21.01
C GLY A 203 7.69 -2.39 -21.28
N GLU A 204 8.39 -3.06 -22.20
CA GLU A 204 9.75 -2.66 -22.58
C GLU A 204 9.74 -1.31 -23.31
N LEU A 205 8.78 -1.09 -24.21
CA LEU A 205 8.62 0.19 -24.90
C LEU A 205 8.30 1.31 -23.90
N ALA A 206 7.39 1.07 -22.96
CA ALA A 206 7.05 2.02 -21.91
C ALA A 206 8.25 2.33 -21.00
N ALA A 207 9.06 1.32 -20.64
CA ALA A 207 10.29 1.51 -19.85
C ALA A 207 11.35 2.32 -20.64
N ARG A 208 11.56 2.03 -21.93
CA ARG A 208 12.47 2.81 -22.77
C ARG A 208 12.03 4.27 -22.88
N ARG A 209 10.72 4.54 -22.93
CA ARG A 209 10.18 5.91 -22.88
C ARG A 209 10.54 6.59 -21.56
N ALA A 210 10.35 5.92 -20.41
CA ALA A 210 10.71 6.44 -19.11
C ALA A 210 12.22 6.72 -19.00
N ILE A 211 13.06 5.77 -19.40
CA ILE A 211 14.53 5.89 -19.44
C ILE A 211 14.97 7.08 -20.28
N THR A 212 14.37 7.27 -21.45
CA THR A 212 14.67 8.43 -22.32
C THR A 212 14.39 9.76 -21.62
N VAL A 213 13.32 9.83 -20.83
CA VAL A 213 13.00 11.04 -20.05
C VAL A 213 14.01 11.23 -18.91
N ILE A 214 14.40 10.16 -18.22
CA ILE A 214 15.42 10.18 -17.17
C ILE A 214 16.75 10.69 -17.72
N ASP A 215 17.21 10.13 -18.82
CA ASP A 215 18.48 10.51 -19.46
C ASP A 215 18.50 11.98 -19.88
N LYS A 216 17.39 12.51 -20.39
CA LYS A 216 17.28 13.91 -20.80
C LYS A 216 17.22 14.89 -19.64
N GLN A 217 16.60 14.50 -18.51
CA GLN A 217 16.41 15.41 -17.37
C GLN A 217 17.59 15.39 -16.40
N VAL A 218 18.17 14.22 -16.16
CA VAL A 218 19.15 13.97 -15.09
C VAL A 218 20.44 13.39 -15.63
N GLY A 219 20.32 12.36 -16.47
CA GLY A 219 21.43 11.49 -16.88
C GLY A 219 21.85 10.51 -15.77
N ALA A 220 22.14 9.29 -16.15
CA ALA A 220 22.45 8.20 -15.21
C ALA A 220 23.67 8.52 -14.29
N ALA A 221 24.62 9.31 -14.78
CA ALA A 221 25.81 9.69 -14.00
C ALA A 221 25.50 10.50 -12.74
N ASN A 222 24.35 11.19 -12.69
CA ASN A 222 23.93 12.01 -11.54
C ASN A 222 22.86 11.30 -10.67
N LEU A 223 22.31 10.19 -11.17
CA LEU A 223 21.16 9.52 -10.57
C LEU A 223 21.60 8.52 -9.49
N ALA A 224 21.21 8.78 -8.25
CA ALA A 224 21.45 7.88 -7.11
C ALA A 224 20.49 6.70 -7.12
N ALA A 225 19.20 6.96 -7.36
CA ALA A 225 18.17 5.93 -7.27
C ALA A 225 16.95 6.20 -8.14
N VAL A 226 16.29 5.11 -8.50
CA VAL A 226 14.89 5.09 -8.96
C VAL A 226 14.05 4.54 -7.81
N VAL A 227 12.93 5.20 -7.48
CA VAL A 227 11.96 4.76 -6.47
C VAL A 227 10.64 4.47 -7.17
N ILE A 228 10.12 3.25 -7.02
CA ILE A 228 8.91 2.82 -7.71
C ILE A 228 8.09 1.86 -6.84
N GLU A 229 6.76 2.02 -6.84
CA GLU A 229 5.82 1.02 -6.38
C GLU A 229 5.66 -0.04 -7.50
N PRO A 230 5.90 -1.35 -7.27
CA PRO A 230 5.70 -2.38 -8.30
C PRO A 230 4.27 -2.42 -8.84
N ILE A 231 3.28 -2.15 -7.99
CA ILE A 231 1.90 -1.82 -8.33
C ILE A 231 1.58 -0.53 -7.58
N GLN A 232 1.25 0.53 -8.28
CA GLN A 232 1.01 1.82 -7.64
C GLN A 232 -0.31 1.83 -6.86
N GLY A 233 -0.22 2.08 -5.55
CA GLY A 233 -1.36 2.07 -4.65
C GLY A 233 -2.28 3.29 -4.81
N GLU A 234 -1.90 4.41 -4.23
CA GLU A 234 -2.70 5.64 -4.23
C GLU A 234 -2.90 6.23 -5.63
N GLY A 235 -2.02 5.91 -6.57
CA GLY A 235 -2.12 6.30 -7.98
C GLY A 235 -3.28 5.64 -8.72
N GLY A 236 -3.83 4.52 -8.20
CA GLY A 236 -4.97 3.85 -8.79
C GLY A 236 -4.82 2.34 -9.00
N PHE A 237 -4.04 1.64 -8.19
CA PHE A 237 -3.73 0.22 -8.31
C PHE A 237 -3.21 -0.15 -9.73
N ILE A 238 -2.33 0.74 -10.23
CA ILE A 238 -1.80 0.61 -11.59
C ILE A 238 -0.79 -0.53 -11.61
N VAL A 239 -1.11 -1.56 -12.39
CA VAL A 239 -0.19 -2.67 -12.73
C VAL A 239 0.50 -2.28 -14.03
N PRO A 240 1.83 -2.08 -14.06
CA PRO A 240 2.55 -1.79 -15.30
C PRO A 240 2.41 -2.93 -16.31
N ALA A 241 2.56 -2.62 -17.59
CA ALA A 241 2.65 -3.66 -18.63
C ALA A 241 3.86 -4.56 -18.37
N GLU A 242 3.69 -5.85 -18.68
CA GLU A 242 4.74 -6.86 -18.51
C GLU A 242 6.04 -6.45 -19.22
N GLY A 243 7.18 -6.61 -18.52
CA GLY A 243 8.48 -6.18 -19.00
C GLY A 243 8.90 -4.76 -18.61
N PHE A 244 8.00 -3.92 -18.05
CA PHE A 244 8.35 -2.58 -17.62
C PHE A 244 9.38 -2.59 -16.49
N LEU A 245 9.07 -3.30 -15.40
CA LEU A 245 9.94 -3.37 -14.22
C LEU A 245 11.27 -4.06 -14.51
N PRO A 246 11.31 -5.23 -15.19
CA PRO A 246 12.57 -5.89 -15.56
C PRO A 246 13.49 -5.02 -16.42
N THR A 247 12.93 -4.32 -17.42
CA THR A 247 13.69 -3.43 -18.29
C THR A 247 14.28 -2.24 -17.53
N LEU A 248 13.50 -1.63 -16.66
CA LEU A 248 13.95 -0.53 -15.84
C LEU A 248 15.05 -0.97 -14.86
N LEU A 249 14.87 -2.12 -14.20
CA LEU A 249 15.88 -2.70 -13.31
C LEU A 249 17.19 -3.01 -14.05
N ALA A 250 17.10 -3.61 -15.24
CA ALA A 250 18.27 -3.91 -16.04
C ALA A 250 19.07 -2.65 -16.42
N TRP A 251 18.33 -1.57 -16.78
CA TRP A 251 18.94 -0.26 -17.05
C TRP A 251 19.60 0.33 -15.80
N CYS A 252 18.93 0.27 -14.65
CA CYS A 252 19.50 0.74 -13.37
C CYS A 252 20.81 0.03 -13.06
N ARG A 253 20.86 -1.29 -13.17
CA ARG A 253 22.07 -2.09 -12.93
C ARG A 253 23.20 -1.77 -13.89
N ALA A 254 22.89 -1.55 -15.16
CA ALA A 254 23.90 -1.21 -16.19
C ALA A 254 24.52 0.20 -15.97
N ASN A 255 23.91 1.03 -15.12
CA ASN A 255 24.30 2.44 -14.91
C ASN A 255 24.64 2.77 -13.45
N ASP A 256 24.82 1.76 -12.57
CA ASP A 256 25.07 1.94 -11.14
C ASP A 256 24.07 2.89 -10.46
N VAL A 257 22.79 2.66 -10.76
CA VAL A 257 21.63 3.33 -10.16
C VAL A 257 20.93 2.35 -9.23
N VAL A 258 20.68 2.75 -7.98
CA VAL A 258 20.00 1.90 -7.02
C VAL A 258 18.50 1.80 -7.36
N PHE A 259 18.00 0.58 -7.51
CA PHE A 259 16.58 0.32 -7.72
C PHE A 259 15.88 0.08 -6.38
N ILE A 260 14.99 0.98 -5.99
CA ILE A 260 14.22 0.92 -4.73
C ILE A 260 12.78 0.54 -5.06
N ALA A 261 12.36 -0.65 -4.64
CA ALA A 261 10.97 -1.06 -4.70
C ALA A 261 10.23 -0.61 -3.43
N ASP A 262 9.23 0.24 -3.59
CA ASP A 262 8.31 0.62 -2.52
C ASP A 262 7.17 -0.41 -2.43
N GLU A 263 7.34 -1.41 -1.59
CA GLU A 263 6.39 -2.48 -1.29
C GLU A 263 5.52 -2.18 -0.05
N VAL A 264 5.45 -0.93 0.36
CA VAL A 264 4.69 -0.50 1.55
C VAL A 264 3.22 -0.93 1.46
N GLN A 265 2.60 -0.89 0.27
CA GLN A 265 1.19 -1.29 0.10
C GLN A 265 1.02 -2.68 -0.51
N THR A 266 2.01 -3.18 -1.23
CA THR A 266 1.94 -4.41 -2.03
C THR A 266 2.51 -5.64 -1.33
N GLY A 267 3.37 -5.46 -0.34
CA GLY A 267 4.04 -6.55 0.37
C GLY A 267 3.14 -7.36 1.30
N PHE A 268 3.70 -8.41 1.87
CA PHE A 268 3.09 -9.31 2.85
C PHE A 268 1.82 -9.98 2.34
N ALA A 269 1.97 -10.76 1.27
CA ALA A 269 0.94 -11.58 0.63
C ALA A 269 -0.20 -10.80 -0.06
N ARG A 270 -0.26 -9.46 0.06
CA ARG A 270 -1.37 -8.64 -0.44
C ARG A 270 -1.70 -8.91 -1.91
N THR A 271 -0.68 -9.11 -2.75
CA THR A 271 -0.84 -9.27 -4.20
C THR A 271 -0.83 -10.72 -4.69
N GLY A 272 -0.87 -11.72 -3.78
CA GLY A 272 -0.75 -13.14 -4.15
C GLY A 272 0.69 -13.64 -4.31
N ALA A 273 1.65 -12.83 -3.92
CA ALA A 273 3.05 -13.16 -3.69
C ALA A 273 3.48 -12.54 -2.36
N MET A 274 4.61 -12.94 -1.76
CA MET A 274 5.10 -12.29 -0.54
C MET A 274 5.40 -10.81 -0.80
N PHE A 275 6.01 -10.51 -1.97
CA PHE A 275 6.25 -9.16 -2.48
C PHE A 275 5.83 -9.08 -3.95
N ALA A 276 5.28 -7.93 -4.39
CA ALA A 276 4.78 -7.77 -5.75
C ALA A 276 5.88 -7.86 -6.82
N CYS A 277 7.11 -7.52 -6.48
CA CYS A 277 8.26 -7.65 -7.40
C CYS A 277 8.52 -9.11 -7.83
N GLU A 278 8.04 -10.11 -7.08
CA GLU A 278 8.16 -11.54 -7.45
C GLU A 278 7.33 -11.90 -8.69
N HIS A 279 6.26 -11.16 -8.99
CA HIS A 279 5.40 -11.45 -10.14
C HIS A 279 6.14 -11.37 -11.50
N GLU A 280 7.14 -10.51 -11.60
CA GLU A 280 8.00 -10.39 -12.79
C GLU A 280 9.44 -10.87 -12.52
N GLY A 281 9.67 -11.59 -11.40
CA GLY A 281 10.96 -12.16 -11.04
C GLY A 281 12.08 -11.12 -10.84
N ILE A 282 11.73 -9.88 -10.52
CA ILE A 282 12.72 -8.83 -10.26
C ILE A 282 13.28 -8.93 -8.83
N VAL A 283 14.56 -8.63 -8.69
CA VAL A 283 15.27 -8.55 -7.40
C VAL A 283 15.77 -7.12 -7.23
N PRO A 284 15.01 -6.25 -6.51
CA PRO A 284 15.43 -4.88 -6.23
C PRO A 284 16.71 -4.81 -5.39
N ASP A 285 17.44 -3.69 -5.50
CA ASP A 285 18.58 -3.42 -4.63
C ASP A 285 18.16 -3.12 -3.19
N LEU A 286 17.08 -2.36 -3.04
CA LEU A 286 16.42 -2.06 -1.76
C LEU A 286 14.91 -2.28 -1.88
N ILE A 287 14.32 -2.83 -0.82
CA ILE A 287 12.86 -3.00 -0.66
C ILE A 287 12.42 -2.23 0.56
N VAL A 288 11.40 -1.39 0.39
CA VAL A 288 10.78 -0.62 1.47
C VAL A 288 9.47 -1.31 1.87
N THR A 289 9.29 -1.58 3.15
CA THR A 289 8.11 -2.26 3.71
C THR A 289 7.50 -1.48 4.87
N ALA A 290 6.17 -1.57 5.03
CA ALA A 290 5.41 -1.03 6.16
C ALA A 290 4.01 -1.68 6.19
N LYS A 291 3.00 -0.99 6.71
CA LYS A 291 1.57 -1.40 6.70
C LYS A 291 1.36 -2.84 7.15
N GLY A 292 1.19 -3.76 6.19
CA GLY A 292 0.94 -5.19 6.43
C GLY A 292 2.04 -5.94 7.17
N ILE A 293 3.22 -5.34 7.37
CA ILE A 293 4.34 -5.98 8.09
C ILE A 293 3.98 -6.36 9.54
N ALA A 294 3.17 -5.54 10.23
CA ALA A 294 2.89 -5.68 11.65
C ALA A 294 1.40 -5.58 12.00
N ASP A 295 0.53 -5.79 11.01
CA ASP A 295 -0.92 -5.92 11.12
C ASP A 295 -1.60 -4.89 12.07
N GLY A 296 -1.20 -3.62 11.95
CA GLY A 296 -1.76 -2.50 12.74
C GLY A 296 -0.77 -1.81 13.66
N MET A 297 0.36 -2.43 14.03
CA MET A 297 1.40 -1.78 14.80
C MET A 297 2.32 -0.94 13.91
N PRO A 298 2.73 0.27 14.34
CA PRO A 298 3.64 1.12 13.58
C PRO A 298 5.01 0.48 13.42
N LEU A 299 5.31 -0.03 12.22
CA LEU A 299 6.59 -0.59 11.84
C LEU A 299 6.82 -0.41 10.35
N SER A 300 8.06 -0.16 9.98
CA SER A 300 8.52 -0.18 8.60
C SER A 300 9.98 -0.61 8.54
N ALA A 301 10.44 -0.99 7.36
CA ALA A 301 11.81 -1.41 7.16
C ALA A 301 12.33 -1.02 5.77
N VAL A 302 13.65 -0.92 5.69
CA VAL A 302 14.41 -1.01 4.45
C VAL A 302 15.25 -2.27 4.53
N THR A 303 15.09 -3.14 3.54
CA THR A 303 15.84 -4.38 3.40
C THR A 303 16.53 -4.41 2.03
N GLY A 304 17.78 -4.78 1.96
CA GLY A 304 18.47 -4.86 0.68
C GLY A 304 19.88 -5.44 0.76
N ARG A 305 20.59 -5.34 -0.36
CA ARG A 305 21.95 -5.85 -0.49
C ARG A 305 22.85 -5.27 0.60
N ALA A 306 23.60 -6.15 1.28
CA ALA A 306 24.41 -5.77 2.45
C ALA A 306 25.37 -4.61 2.15
N GLU A 307 26.05 -4.63 1.01
CA GLU A 307 27.00 -3.58 0.60
C GLU A 307 26.34 -2.19 0.44
N ILE A 308 25.05 -2.15 0.04
CA ILE A 308 24.29 -0.91 -0.09
C ILE A 308 23.81 -0.45 1.27
N MET A 309 23.25 -1.40 2.05
CA MET A 309 22.71 -1.12 3.38
C MET A 309 23.78 -0.66 4.39
N ASP A 310 25.02 -1.14 4.24
CA ASP A 310 26.16 -0.83 5.11
C ASP A 310 26.95 0.41 4.63
N ALA A 311 26.58 1.06 3.53
CA ALA A 311 27.25 2.27 3.04
C ALA A 311 27.12 3.50 3.97
N PRO A 312 26.02 3.74 4.69
CA PRO A 312 25.98 4.78 5.70
C PRO A 312 26.94 4.50 6.87
N HIS A 313 27.58 5.54 7.40
CA HIS A 313 28.43 5.42 8.58
C HIS A 313 27.66 4.93 9.81
N VAL A 314 28.36 4.34 10.78
CA VAL A 314 27.77 3.89 12.05
C VAL A 314 26.95 5.03 12.70
N SER A 315 25.77 4.73 13.18
CA SER A 315 24.76 5.70 13.68
C SER A 315 24.20 6.67 12.61
N GLY A 316 24.47 6.42 11.34
CA GLY A 316 23.89 7.18 10.24
C GLY A 316 22.40 6.87 10.00
N LEU A 317 21.94 5.70 10.42
CA LEU A 317 20.52 5.28 10.40
C LEU A 317 20.01 5.12 11.82
N GLY A 318 18.72 5.35 12.06
CA GLY A 318 18.10 5.11 13.35
C GLY A 318 16.90 6.00 13.63
N GLY A 319 16.38 5.86 14.83
CA GLY A 319 15.25 6.60 15.37
C GLY A 319 14.87 6.02 16.74
N THR A 320 14.47 6.87 17.67
CA THR A 320 14.20 6.45 19.05
C THR A 320 13.18 5.31 19.15
N TYR A 321 12.16 5.32 18.30
CA TYR A 321 11.07 4.33 18.31
C TYR A 321 11.20 3.28 17.18
N GLY A 322 12.13 3.41 16.26
CA GLY A 322 12.29 2.49 15.13
C GLY A 322 12.50 1.06 15.58
N GLY A 323 11.71 0.13 15.05
CA GLY A 323 11.71 -1.26 15.48
C GLY A 323 11.20 -1.47 16.90
N ASN A 324 10.16 -0.73 17.34
CA ASN A 324 9.55 -0.88 18.65
C ASN A 324 9.33 -2.36 19.02
N PRO A 325 9.67 -2.83 20.25
CA PRO A 325 9.58 -4.25 20.63
C PRO A 325 8.20 -4.87 20.43
N VAL A 326 7.14 -4.12 20.75
CA VAL A 326 5.75 -4.57 20.59
C VAL A 326 5.39 -4.71 19.11
N ALA A 327 5.85 -3.77 18.28
CA ALA A 327 5.65 -3.84 16.84
C ALA A 327 6.48 -4.97 16.18
N CYS A 328 7.69 -5.25 16.70
CA CYS A 328 8.49 -6.40 16.26
C CYS A 328 7.80 -7.73 16.59
N ALA A 329 7.24 -7.86 17.79
CA ALA A 329 6.47 -9.05 18.18
C ALA A 329 5.23 -9.25 17.28
N ALA A 330 4.52 -8.15 16.98
CA ALA A 330 3.42 -8.17 16.03
C ALA A 330 3.86 -8.61 14.61
N ALA A 331 5.01 -8.10 14.14
CA ALA A 331 5.52 -8.44 12.81
C ALA A 331 5.89 -9.92 12.69
N LEU A 332 6.56 -10.50 13.68
CA LEU A 332 6.90 -11.92 13.69
C LEU A 332 5.63 -12.79 13.68
N ALA A 333 4.63 -12.44 14.50
CA ALA A 333 3.34 -13.14 14.53
C ALA A 333 2.55 -12.98 13.22
N THR A 334 2.67 -11.82 12.55
CA THR A 334 2.06 -11.57 11.23
C THR A 334 2.70 -12.45 10.16
N ILE A 335 4.03 -12.49 10.10
CA ILE A 335 4.79 -13.33 9.16
C ILE A 335 4.45 -14.81 9.38
N GLU A 336 4.48 -15.27 10.63
CA GLU A 336 4.08 -16.64 10.98
C GLU A 336 2.66 -16.97 10.51
N THR A 337 1.72 -16.05 10.70
CA THR A 337 0.32 -16.23 10.27
C THR A 337 0.22 -16.34 8.75
N ILE A 338 0.91 -15.48 8.00
CA ILE A 338 0.95 -15.53 6.53
C ILE A 338 1.46 -16.89 6.03
N GLU A 339 2.56 -17.38 6.62
CA GLU A 339 3.18 -18.65 6.21
C GLU A 339 2.34 -19.86 6.65
N ALA A 340 1.92 -19.91 7.93
CA ALA A 340 1.20 -21.05 8.49
C ALA A 340 -0.21 -21.22 7.91
N ASP A 341 -0.91 -20.14 7.66
CA ASP A 341 -2.30 -20.17 7.18
C ASP A 341 -2.38 -20.10 5.63
N GLY A 342 -1.24 -20.08 4.92
CA GLY A 342 -1.17 -20.09 3.45
C GLY A 342 -1.79 -18.86 2.78
N LEU A 343 -1.62 -17.68 3.39
CA LEU A 343 -2.35 -16.48 2.96
C LEU A 343 -1.93 -15.93 1.59
N VAL A 344 -0.75 -16.30 1.10
CA VAL A 344 -0.35 -16.00 -0.30
C VAL A 344 -1.32 -16.68 -1.29
N ALA A 345 -1.61 -17.98 -1.09
CA ALA A 345 -2.58 -18.69 -1.92
C ALA A 345 -4.01 -18.16 -1.71
N ARG A 346 -4.35 -17.75 -0.48
CA ARG A 346 -5.65 -17.14 -0.18
C ARG A 346 -5.86 -15.84 -0.95
N ALA A 347 -4.85 -15.00 -1.08
CA ALA A 347 -4.94 -13.78 -1.87
C ALA A 347 -5.28 -14.05 -3.34
N ALA A 348 -4.72 -15.09 -3.94
CA ALA A 348 -5.05 -15.51 -5.32
C ALA A 348 -6.51 -16.00 -5.45
N GLN A 349 -7.05 -16.69 -4.43
CA GLN A 349 -8.46 -17.08 -4.40
C GLN A 349 -9.39 -15.86 -4.34
N ILE A 350 -9.05 -14.87 -3.51
CA ILE A 350 -9.75 -13.59 -3.42
C ILE A 350 -9.73 -12.88 -4.78
N GLU A 351 -8.58 -12.84 -5.45
CA GLU A 351 -8.46 -12.28 -6.80
C GLU A 351 -9.45 -12.91 -7.78
N SER A 352 -9.47 -14.24 -7.86
CA SER A 352 -10.38 -14.97 -8.76
C SER A 352 -11.84 -14.60 -8.50
N LEU A 353 -12.27 -14.71 -7.23
CA LEU A 353 -13.66 -14.42 -6.84
C LEU A 353 -14.06 -12.98 -7.19
N MET A 354 -13.19 -12.02 -6.91
CA MET A 354 -13.47 -10.60 -7.19
C MET A 354 -13.49 -10.32 -8.70
N LYS A 355 -12.47 -10.79 -9.43
CA LYS A 355 -12.36 -10.55 -10.87
C LYS A 355 -13.49 -11.20 -11.66
N ASP A 356 -13.93 -12.39 -11.29
CA ASP A 356 -15.09 -13.07 -11.93
C ASP A 356 -16.34 -12.18 -11.87
N THR A 357 -16.62 -11.58 -10.70
CA THR A 357 -17.75 -10.66 -10.53
C THR A 357 -17.53 -9.35 -11.29
N LEU A 358 -16.37 -8.72 -11.11
CA LEU A 358 -16.10 -7.39 -11.64
C LEU A 358 -15.97 -7.38 -13.18
N PHE A 359 -15.41 -8.42 -13.80
CA PHE A 359 -15.36 -8.55 -15.26
C PHE A 359 -16.76 -8.79 -15.86
N ARG A 360 -17.62 -9.55 -15.16
CA ARG A 360 -19.03 -9.68 -15.58
C ARG A 360 -19.71 -8.32 -15.56
N LEU A 361 -19.54 -7.53 -14.48
CA LEU A 361 -20.10 -6.19 -14.39
C LEU A 361 -19.55 -5.24 -15.46
N GLN A 362 -18.26 -5.31 -15.75
CA GLN A 362 -17.63 -4.52 -16.83
C GLN A 362 -18.22 -4.83 -18.19
N ALA A 363 -18.60 -6.08 -18.44
CA ALA A 363 -19.24 -6.48 -19.70
C ALA A 363 -20.71 -5.99 -19.81
N GLU A 364 -21.36 -5.68 -18.68
CA GLU A 364 -22.75 -5.24 -18.58
C GLU A 364 -22.88 -3.70 -18.45
N ASP A 365 -21.82 -3.00 -18.00
CA ASP A 365 -21.85 -1.57 -17.66
C ASP A 365 -20.62 -0.85 -18.23
N ASP A 366 -20.82 -0.02 -19.24
CA ASP A 366 -19.78 0.74 -19.92
C ASP A 366 -19.18 1.92 -19.12
N ARG A 367 -19.69 2.16 -17.90
CA ARG A 367 -19.09 3.06 -16.91
C ARG A 367 -17.90 2.41 -16.19
N ILE A 368 -17.72 1.09 -16.29
CA ILE A 368 -16.55 0.38 -15.79
C ILE A 368 -15.50 0.35 -16.91
N GLY A 369 -14.57 1.30 -16.89
CA GLY A 369 -13.53 1.40 -17.91
C GLY A 369 -12.47 0.32 -17.80
N ASP A 370 -12.02 0.01 -16.56
CA ASP A 370 -10.96 -0.99 -16.34
C ASP A 370 -11.13 -1.71 -15.00
N VAL A 371 -10.81 -3.00 -14.99
CA VAL A 371 -10.70 -3.84 -13.78
C VAL A 371 -9.29 -4.39 -13.74
N ARG A 372 -8.52 -4.03 -12.71
CA ARG A 372 -7.10 -4.38 -12.59
C ARG A 372 -6.69 -4.72 -11.16
N GLY A 373 -5.47 -5.16 -11.01
CA GLY A 373 -4.85 -5.51 -9.72
C GLY A 373 -4.39 -6.96 -9.67
N ARG A 374 -3.82 -7.36 -8.53
CA ARG A 374 -3.35 -8.72 -8.25
C ARG A 374 -3.69 -9.10 -6.80
N GLY A 375 -3.99 -10.37 -6.57
CA GLY A 375 -4.33 -10.88 -5.26
C GLY A 375 -5.52 -10.15 -4.63
N ALA A 376 -5.40 -9.74 -3.39
CA ALA A 376 -6.42 -8.96 -2.68
C ALA A 376 -6.20 -7.44 -2.79
N MET A 377 -5.59 -6.98 -3.88
CA MET A 377 -5.39 -5.58 -4.24
C MET A 377 -6.02 -5.33 -5.62
N ILE A 378 -7.34 -5.15 -5.67
CA ILE A 378 -8.14 -5.03 -6.90
C ILE A 378 -8.75 -3.63 -6.98
N ALA A 379 -8.86 -3.11 -8.19
CA ALA A 379 -9.47 -1.82 -8.47
C ALA A 379 -10.42 -1.87 -9.67
N VAL A 380 -11.40 -0.98 -9.61
CA VAL A 380 -12.31 -0.65 -10.72
C VAL A 380 -12.12 0.83 -11.05
N GLU A 381 -11.77 1.12 -12.29
CA GLU A 381 -11.70 2.49 -12.78
C GLU A 381 -13.01 2.90 -13.44
N LEU A 382 -13.67 3.90 -12.87
CA LEU A 382 -14.96 4.39 -13.34
C LEU A 382 -14.77 5.55 -14.33
N VAL A 383 -15.52 5.48 -15.41
CA VAL A 383 -15.47 6.43 -16.52
C VAL A 383 -16.89 6.88 -16.88
N LYS A 384 -17.01 7.98 -17.61
CA LYS A 384 -18.29 8.35 -18.22
C LYS A 384 -18.67 7.32 -19.28
N ALA A 385 -19.93 6.94 -19.29
CA ALA A 385 -20.47 5.89 -20.17
C ALA A 385 -19.97 6.02 -21.61
N GLY A 386 -19.44 4.93 -22.15
CA GLY A 386 -18.93 4.83 -23.52
C GLY A 386 -17.65 5.64 -23.81
N THR A 387 -16.93 6.11 -22.78
CA THR A 387 -15.69 6.90 -22.95
C THR A 387 -14.56 6.38 -22.06
N THR A 388 -13.38 7.01 -22.15
CA THR A 388 -12.27 6.85 -21.18
C THR A 388 -12.18 8.02 -20.18
N GLU A 389 -13.10 9.00 -20.26
CA GLU A 389 -13.10 10.18 -19.40
C GLU A 389 -13.38 9.78 -17.92
N PRO A 390 -12.50 10.14 -16.95
CA PRO A 390 -12.66 9.78 -15.55
C PRO A 390 -13.98 10.28 -14.95
N ASP A 391 -14.68 9.42 -14.19
CA ASP A 391 -15.88 9.80 -13.46
C ASP A 391 -15.67 9.75 -11.93
N ALA A 392 -15.10 10.82 -11.39
CA ALA A 392 -14.88 10.98 -9.95
C ALA A 392 -16.20 11.24 -9.18
N GLU A 393 -17.25 11.72 -9.84
CA GLU A 393 -18.54 11.97 -9.21
C GLU A 393 -19.25 10.65 -8.93
N LEU A 394 -19.37 9.78 -9.93
CA LEU A 394 -19.90 8.43 -9.78
C LEU A 394 -19.13 7.65 -8.72
N THR A 395 -17.79 7.70 -8.75
CA THR A 395 -16.95 7.01 -7.76
C THR A 395 -17.25 7.47 -6.32
N ARG A 396 -17.43 8.77 -6.13
CA ARG A 396 -17.78 9.35 -4.81
C ARG A 396 -19.16 8.93 -4.37
N ALA A 397 -20.15 8.96 -5.28
CA ALA A 397 -21.53 8.55 -5.02
C ALA A 397 -21.59 7.07 -4.63
N LEU A 398 -20.90 6.20 -5.38
CA LEU A 398 -20.81 4.76 -5.09
C LEU A 398 -20.18 4.48 -3.73
N CYS A 399 -19.04 5.14 -3.40
CA CYS A 399 -18.43 5.01 -2.08
C CYS A 399 -19.40 5.43 -0.96
N ALA A 400 -20.08 6.58 -1.12
CA ALA A 400 -20.99 7.08 -0.11
C ALA A 400 -22.19 6.14 0.11
N ALA A 401 -22.77 5.62 -0.97
CA ALA A 401 -23.88 4.67 -0.89
C ALA A 401 -23.43 3.32 -0.28
N ALA A 402 -22.25 2.83 -0.64
CA ALA A 402 -21.65 1.61 -0.03
C ALA A 402 -21.47 1.78 1.48
N HIS A 403 -20.97 2.94 1.92
CA HIS A 403 -20.84 3.25 3.35
C HIS A 403 -22.19 3.20 4.06
N GLN A 404 -23.25 3.79 3.47
CA GLN A 404 -24.60 3.72 4.01
C GLN A 404 -25.15 2.30 4.07
N ALA A 405 -24.73 1.44 3.13
CA ALA A 405 -25.12 0.03 3.09
C ALA A 405 -24.24 -0.87 3.99
N GLY A 406 -23.28 -0.33 4.73
CA GLY A 406 -22.45 -1.08 5.65
C GLY A 406 -21.26 -1.81 4.99
N VAL A 407 -20.73 -1.27 3.90
CA VAL A 407 -19.51 -1.77 3.23
C VAL A 407 -18.46 -0.66 3.22
N ILE A 408 -17.32 -0.91 3.84
CA ILE A 408 -16.16 0.00 3.85
C ILE A 408 -15.40 -0.19 2.56
N VAL A 409 -15.50 0.77 1.65
CA VAL A 409 -14.76 0.81 0.39
C VAL A 409 -14.13 2.18 0.22
N LEU A 410 -13.02 2.26 -0.49
CA LEU A 410 -12.24 3.47 -0.62
C LEU A 410 -12.06 3.85 -2.09
N SER A 411 -11.89 5.14 -2.36
CA SER A 411 -11.44 5.63 -3.66
C SER A 411 -9.96 5.97 -3.66
N CYS A 412 -9.35 5.95 -4.84
CA CYS A 412 -8.00 6.42 -5.09
C CYS A 412 -7.86 6.92 -6.54
N GLY A 413 -6.64 6.92 -7.07
CA GLY A 413 -6.35 7.35 -8.43
C GLY A 413 -6.05 8.86 -8.53
N THR A 414 -5.23 9.19 -9.51
CA THR A 414 -4.85 10.59 -9.79
C THR A 414 -6.08 11.45 -10.06
N PHE A 415 -7.06 10.89 -10.76
CA PHE A 415 -8.30 11.57 -11.12
C PHE A 415 -9.43 11.36 -10.10
N GLY A 416 -9.23 10.52 -9.06
CA GLY A 416 -10.23 10.26 -8.02
C GLY A 416 -11.39 9.36 -8.49
N ASN A 417 -11.21 8.63 -9.58
CA ASN A 417 -12.22 7.81 -10.25
C ASN A 417 -11.98 6.30 -10.11
N VAL A 418 -11.12 5.89 -9.19
CA VAL A 418 -10.80 4.48 -8.96
C VAL A 418 -11.39 4.03 -7.64
N LEU A 419 -12.26 3.02 -7.68
CA LEU A 419 -12.73 2.28 -6.53
C LEU A 419 -11.70 1.20 -6.21
N ARG A 420 -11.23 1.12 -4.96
CA ARG A 420 -10.19 0.17 -4.56
C ARG A 420 -10.65 -0.78 -3.48
N PHE A 421 -10.23 -2.02 -3.60
CA PHE A 421 -10.55 -3.12 -2.72
C PHE A 421 -9.29 -3.69 -2.11
N LEU A 422 -9.26 -3.74 -0.80
CA LEU A 422 -8.18 -4.27 0.03
C LEU A 422 -8.78 -5.12 1.16
N PRO A 423 -9.59 -6.16 0.85
CA PRO A 423 -10.14 -6.99 1.90
C PRO A 423 -9.01 -7.63 2.73
N PRO A 424 -9.20 -7.86 4.03
CA PRO A 424 -8.26 -8.68 4.78
C PRO A 424 -8.24 -10.11 4.23
N LEU A 425 -7.07 -10.75 4.21
CA LEU A 425 -6.92 -12.10 3.64
C LEU A 425 -7.70 -13.17 4.41
N SER A 426 -8.06 -12.88 5.65
CA SER A 426 -8.92 -13.74 6.48
C SER A 426 -10.43 -13.58 6.23
N ILE A 427 -10.85 -12.70 5.32
CA ILE A 427 -12.27 -12.54 4.98
C ILE A 427 -12.85 -13.83 4.41
N SER A 428 -14.08 -14.19 4.81
CA SER A 428 -14.75 -15.34 4.22
C SER A 428 -15.27 -15.04 2.81
N ASP A 429 -15.44 -16.08 2.00
CA ASP A 429 -16.00 -15.93 0.65
C ASP A 429 -17.42 -15.39 0.68
N GLU A 430 -18.20 -15.76 1.70
CA GLU A 430 -19.58 -15.31 1.88
C GLU A 430 -19.64 -13.80 2.12
N LEU A 431 -18.81 -13.28 3.04
CA LEU A 431 -18.73 -11.84 3.30
C LEU A 431 -18.24 -11.07 2.08
N LEU A 432 -17.26 -11.62 1.36
CA LEU A 432 -16.72 -10.97 0.17
C LEU A 432 -17.77 -10.90 -0.95
N ARG A 433 -18.51 -11.99 -1.18
CA ARG A 433 -19.64 -12.01 -2.15
C ARG A 433 -20.74 -11.05 -1.72
N GLU A 434 -21.15 -11.06 -0.44
CA GLU A 434 -22.16 -10.12 0.06
C GLU A 434 -21.77 -8.66 -0.21
N ALA A 435 -20.50 -8.31 0.03
CA ALA A 435 -20.01 -6.96 -0.24
C ALA A 435 -20.05 -6.59 -1.73
N LEU A 436 -19.67 -7.53 -2.61
CA LEU A 436 -19.72 -7.32 -4.07
C LEU A 436 -21.17 -7.21 -4.57
N ASP A 437 -22.09 -8.03 -4.05
CA ASP A 437 -23.53 -7.96 -4.39
C ASP A 437 -24.14 -6.61 -3.98
N VAL A 438 -23.78 -6.09 -2.81
CA VAL A 438 -24.20 -4.76 -2.35
C VAL A 438 -23.69 -3.67 -3.31
N LEU A 439 -22.43 -3.74 -3.72
CA LEU A 439 -21.84 -2.77 -4.64
C LEU A 439 -22.47 -2.84 -6.05
N GLU A 440 -22.76 -4.05 -6.54
CA GLU A 440 -23.47 -4.25 -7.80
C GLU A 440 -24.85 -3.60 -7.79
N LEU A 441 -25.62 -3.86 -6.74
CA LEU A 441 -26.97 -3.24 -6.58
C LEU A 441 -26.88 -1.71 -6.58
N ILE A 442 -25.96 -1.14 -5.82
CA ILE A 442 -25.76 0.31 -5.76
C ILE A 442 -25.34 0.88 -7.12
N LEU A 443 -24.43 0.22 -7.83
CA LEU A 443 -23.99 0.68 -9.15
C LEU A 443 -25.13 0.70 -10.18
N ARG A 444 -26.05 -0.26 -10.10
CA ARG A 444 -27.25 -0.32 -10.97
C ARG A 444 -28.27 0.76 -10.65
N ASP A 445 -28.35 1.21 -9.38
CA ASP A 445 -29.28 2.25 -8.92
C ASP A 445 -28.77 3.68 -9.19
N LEU A 446 -27.46 3.87 -9.37
CA LEU A 446 -26.80 5.13 -9.71
C LEU A 446 -26.74 5.37 -11.22
#